data_35a1c0344df6c7b935d651a576e2e5b1
#
_entry.id   35a1c0344df6c7b935d651a576e2e5b1
#
_cell.length_a   1.000
_cell.length_b   1.000
_cell.length_c   1.000
_cell.angle_alpha   90.00
_cell.angle_beta   90.00
_cell.angle_gamma   90.00
#
_symmetry.space_group_name_H-M   'P 1'
#
loop_
_entity.id
_entity.type
_entity.pdbx_description
1 polymer ?
#
loop_
_entity_poly.entity_id
_entity_poly.type
_entity_poly.pdbx_seq_one_letter_code
_entity_poly.pdbx_strand_id
1 'polypeptide(L)'
;MSRLPTRVHACHRWSRRLRVALLLICTSATTHGEAINYTHVLSFPYDPHYPASFEHFDYVNPDAPKGGTLRLAVGGTYDSFNNFIHKGRPAAGMSLTGEENLFYDRLLVRSADEPTARYGGLADGVAVADDASWVAFRLREGAYWHDGEPLTADDFVFSFETFKSVGSVTLRSLLAGVSAIEVLNPREIRYVLAKGTEFNPNTPLVLADLPVLPKHYWAARDPSLTTLEPPLASGPYRIKSFDLGRKVTYERVGNYWGRDLPVNRGRWNFDEISFEYFRDVNVAREAMKSGYFDVHQEGVAKSWTVEYDIPIVREGLMVKELLQLSRPAGLWWSIHWNLRLARFQDRRVRHALHLLYNDVWINGVQNYGYYNRGFSVFQGSSMAHSGRPEGRERALLETHRGVIPDAVFEREYAPQHPNDLSEVRSKIVEALALFAQAGWDYAGGRLVHRATGEQFSIEFVVPSIALVRSLLPYIDVLRDVGINASARSLEASNWLYRMQNRTFSAAMRSTAPTNLPGLQLRNLFGSASADQAFGLNWGGISDPA
;
A
#
# COMPACT_ATOMS: atom_id res chain seq x y z
N MET A 1 25.35 -67.26 -50.39
CA MET A 1 26.09 -68.45 -50.02
C MET A 1 25.76 -68.66 -48.55
N SER A 2 24.92 -69.64 -48.35
CA SER A 2 25.06 -70.97 -47.77
C SER A 2 25.39 -70.94 -46.29
N ARG A 3 24.79 -71.57 -45.37
CA ARG A 3 23.76 -72.62 -45.26
C ARG A 3 23.50 -72.77 -43.74
N LEU A 4 22.30 -72.94 -43.36
CA LEU A 4 21.88 -73.82 -42.25
C LEU A 4 22.47 -75.23 -42.41
N PRO A 5 22.43 -76.15 -41.44
CA PRO A 5 21.30 -76.55 -40.62
C PRO A 5 21.64 -77.14 -39.21
N THR A 6 20.67 -77.31 -38.42
CA THR A 6 19.85 -78.45 -37.93
C THR A 6 20.19 -79.10 -36.59
N ARG A 7 19.12 -79.23 -35.81
CA ARG A 7 18.51 -80.35 -35.09
C ARG A 7 19.20 -80.85 -33.81
N VAL A 8 18.48 -81.01 -32.81
CA VAL A 8 17.36 -81.77 -32.22
C VAL A 8 17.89 -82.67 -31.08
N HIS A 9 17.38 -82.68 -29.94
CA HIS A 9 16.59 -83.64 -29.24
C HIS A 9 16.38 -83.32 -27.76
N ALA A 10 15.24 -83.35 -27.40
CA ALA A 10 14.35 -83.67 -26.35
C ALA A 10 14.87 -84.75 -25.34
N CYS A 11 14.56 -84.54 -24.06
CA CYS A 11 13.89 -85.57 -23.23
C CYS A 11 13.57 -85.00 -21.83
N HIS A 12 12.30 -84.90 -21.56
CA HIS A 12 11.53 -85.34 -20.40
C HIS A 12 12.21 -85.60 -19.04
N ARG A 13 11.74 -84.96 -17.95
CA ARG A 13 10.75 -85.55 -17.00
C ARG A 13 10.62 -84.66 -15.71
N TRP A 14 9.38 -84.37 -15.37
CA TRP A 14 8.73 -84.38 -14.05
C TRP A 14 9.49 -83.75 -12.86
N SER A 15 8.97 -82.82 -12.08
CA SER A 15 7.72 -82.85 -11.34
C SER A 15 7.64 -81.66 -10.35
N ARG A 16 6.40 -81.37 -10.02
CA ARG A 16 5.89 -80.69 -8.80
C ARG A 16 5.75 -79.17 -8.78
N ARG A 17 4.52 -78.88 -8.89
CA ARG A 17 3.76 -77.66 -8.53
C ARG A 17 4.26 -77.05 -7.22
N LEU A 18 4.66 -75.81 -7.27
CA LEU A 18 4.43 -74.85 -6.18
C LEU A 18 3.90 -73.57 -6.82
N ARG A 19 2.58 -73.33 -6.71
CA ARG A 19 1.95 -72.07 -7.00
C ARG A 19 2.27 -71.14 -5.83
N VAL A 20 3.22 -70.22 -6.00
CA VAL A 20 3.36 -69.03 -5.15
C VAL A 20 2.45 -67.97 -5.75
N ALA A 21 1.28 -67.78 -5.13
CA ALA A 21 0.42 -66.62 -5.39
C ALA A 21 1.12 -65.40 -4.81
N LEU A 22 1.72 -64.58 -5.68
CA LEU A 22 2.17 -63.23 -5.31
C LEU A 22 0.91 -62.37 -5.14
N LEU A 23 0.42 -62.23 -3.91
CA LEU A 23 -0.53 -61.19 -3.55
C LEU A 23 0.23 -59.86 -3.65
N LEU A 24 0.03 -59.13 -4.75
CA LEU A 24 0.30 -57.72 -4.81
C LEU A 24 -0.71 -57.03 -3.86
N ILE A 25 -0.32 -56.77 -2.63
CA ILE A 25 -0.97 -55.84 -1.76
C ILE A 25 -0.62 -54.46 -2.33
N CYS A 26 -1.48 -53.90 -3.20
CA CYS A 26 -1.52 -52.48 -3.45
C CYS A 26 -1.93 -51.83 -2.13
N THR A 27 -0.98 -51.46 -1.29
CA THR A 27 -1.18 -50.47 -0.27
C THR A 27 -1.36 -49.14 -0.99
N SER A 28 -2.60 -48.80 -1.28
CA SER A 28 -2.99 -47.42 -1.52
C SER A 28 -2.59 -46.66 -0.25
N ALA A 29 -1.45 -46.01 -0.30
CA ALA A 29 -1.12 -44.96 0.63
C ALA A 29 -2.16 -43.87 0.39
N THR A 30 -3.30 -43.94 1.08
CA THR A 30 -4.16 -42.79 1.29
C THR A 30 -3.30 -41.83 2.10
N THR A 31 -2.67 -40.86 1.40
CA THR A 31 -2.22 -39.65 2.03
C THR A 31 -3.49 -39.02 2.62
N HIS A 32 -3.73 -39.25 3.90
CA HIS A 32 -4.64 -38.45 4.66
C HIS A 32 -4.00 -37.07 4.64
N GLY A 33 -4.42 -36.24 3.69
CA GLY A 33 -4.15 -34.81 3.77
C GLY A 33 -4.73 -34.35 5.10
N GLU A 34 -3.88 -33.77 5.92
CA GLU A 34 -4.28 -33.17 7.20
C GLU A 34 -5.45 -32.23 6.91
N ALA A 35 -6.58 -32.41 7.60
CA ALA A 35 -7.78 -31.61 7.35
C ALA A 35 -7.46 -30.12 7.65
N ILE A 36 -7.60 -29.26 6.66
CA ILE A 36 -7.33 -27.83 6.84
C ILE A 36 -8.42 -27.23 7.73
N ASN A 37 -8.00 -26.63 8.84
CA ASN A 37 -8.90 -25.92 9.76
C ASN A 37 -9.11 -24.48 9.28
N TYR A 38 -10.28 -24.21 8.72
CA TYR A 38 -10.65 -22.88 8.23
C TYR A 38 -11.26 -22.02 9.33
N THR A 39 -10.87 -20.75 9.39
CA THR A 39 -11.47 -19.71 10.22
C THR A 39 -12.28 -18.74 9.34
N HIS A 40 -13.24 -18.01 9.92
CA HIS A 40 -14.08 -17.01 9.24
C HIS A 40 -13.34 -15.68 8.99
N VAL A 41 -12.15 -15.52 9.58
CA VAL A 41 -11.40 -14.27 9.61
C VAL A 41 -9.90 -14.55 9.49
N LEU A 42 -9.21 -13.67 8.81
CA LEU A 42 -7.76 -13.54 8.83
C LEU A 42 -7.40 -12.29 9.60
N SER A 43 -6.84 -12.43 10.80
CA SER A 43 -6.39 -11.31 11.62
C SER A 43 -4.98 -11.56 12.15
N PHE A 44 -4.13 -10.54 12.08
CA PHE A 44 -2.76 -10.60 12.57
C PHE A 44 -2.22 -9.18 12.82
N PRO A 45 -1.53 -8.90 13.92
CA PRO A 45 -1.20 -9.81 15.03
C PRO A 45 -2.25 -9.80 16.15
N TYR A 46 -3.39 -9.17 15.95
CA TYR A 46 -4.41 -8.96 16.98
C TYR A 46 -5.58 -9.91 16.82
N ASP A 47 -6.25 -10.22 17.93
CA ASP A 47 -7.50 -10.97 17.90
C ASP A 47 -8.59 -10.18 17.17
N PRO A 48 -9.45 -10.85 16.38
CA PRO A 48 -10.51 -10.18 15.64
C PRO A 48 -11.64 -9.69 16.58
N HIS A 49 -12.18 -8.53 16.26
CA HIS A 49 -13.31 -7.94 16.99
C HIS A 49 -14.63 -8.67 16.69
N TYR A 50 -14.88 -8.99 15.42
CA TYR A 50 -16.15 -9.59 15.01
C TYR A 50 -16.12 -11.12 15.08
N PRO A 51 -17.07 -11.75 15.83
CA PRO A 51 -17.19 -13.22 15.90
C PRO A 51 -17.73 -13.80 14.58
N ALA A 52 -17.68 -15.12 14.42
CA ALA A 52 -18.19 -15.80 13.23
C ALA A 52 -19.69 -15.57 12.95
N SER A 53 -20.44 -15.20 13.98
CA SER A 53 -21.88 -14.95 13.91
C SER A 53 -22.25 -13.48 13.73
N PHE A 54 -21.27 -12.58 13.45
CA PHE A 54 -21.61 -11.17 13.26
C PHE A 54 -22.56 -10.97 12.06
N GLU A 55 -23.44 -9.99 12.18
CA GLU A 55 -24.46 -9.75 11.16
C GLU A 55 -24.14 -8.57 10.23
N HIS A 56 -23.36 -7.60 10.72
CA HIS A 56 -22.86 -6.45 9.98
C HIS A 56 -21.70 -5.82 10.76
N PHE A 57 -20.92 -4.97 10.12
CA PHE A 57 -19.93 -4.16 10.84
C PHE A 57 -20.59 -3.09 11.71
N ASP A 58 -20.02 -2.76 12.86
CA ASP A 58 -20.59 -1.80 13.81
C ASP A 58 -20.65 -0.37 13.27
N TYR A 59 -19.78 -0.03 12.34
CA TYR A 59 -19.69 1.30 11.73
C TYR A 59 -20.68 1.54 10.56
N VAL A 60 -21.52 0.57 10.20
CA VAL A 60 -22.53 0.72 9.16
C VAL A 60 -23.95 0.81 9.75
N ASN A 61 -24.84 1.47 9.03
CA ASN A 61 -26.27 1.38 9.30
C ASN A 61 -26.86 0.26 8.42
N PRO A 62 -27.25 -0.91 8.98
CA PRO A 62 -27.80 -2.01 8.20
C PRO A 62 -29.13 -1.66 7.51
N ASP A 63 -29.88 -0.69 8.04
CA ASP A 63 -31.16 -0.22 7.53
C ASP A 63 -31.02 1.03 6.65
N ALA A 64 -29.81 1.37 6.23
CA ALA A 64 -29.56 2.50 5.35
C ALA A 64 -30.40 2.38 4.06
N PRO A 65 -31.13 3.44 3.66
CA PRO A 65 -31.99 3.39 2.48
C PRO A 65 -31.17 3.12 1.22
N LYS A 66 -31.74 2.31 0.32
CA LYS A 66 -31.17 2.04 -0.99
C LYS A 66 -31.80 2.97 -2.02
N GLY A 67 -30.98 3.57 -2.88
CA GLY A 67 -31.48 4.43 -3.96
C GLY A 67 -30.62 5.66 -4.20
N GLY A 68 -31.01 6.43 -5.20
CA GLY A 68 -30.37 7.72 -5.53
C GLY A 68 -28.99 7.62 -6.16
N THR A 69 -28.36 8.78 -6.35
CA THR A 69 -27.08 8.93 -7.02
C THR A 69 -26.07 9.65 -6.13
N LEU A 70 -24.86 9.09 -6.00
CA LEU A 70 -23.72 9.73 -5.36
C LEU A 70 -22.81 10.32 -6.43
N ARG A 71 -22.58 11.64 -6.37
CA ARG A 71 -21.71 12.38 -7.31
C ARG A 71 -20.42 12.76 -6.62
N LEU A 72 -19.28 12.38 -7.23
CA LEU A 72 -17.95 12.56 -6.69
C LEU A 72 -17.05 13.27 -7.70
N ALA A 73 -16.12 14.10 -7.20
CA ALA A 73 -15.08 14.72 -8.01
C ALA A 73 -13.77 13.92 -7.91
N VAL A 74 -13.04 13.84 -9.03
CA VAL A 74 -11.71 13.23 -9.11
C VAL A 74 -10.75 14.16 -9.83
N GLY A 75 -9.53 14.28 -9.31
CA GLY A 75 -8.46 15.04 -9.96
C GLY A 75 -7.86 14.28 -11.14
N GLY A 76 -7.60 14.97 -12.27
CA GLY A 76 -6.90 14.42 -13.41
C GLY A 76 -7.80 13.92 -14.54
N THR A 77 -7.56 12.70 -15.04
CA THR A 77 -8.27 12.08 -16.18
C THR A 77 -8.04 10.57 -16.15
N TYR A 78 -8.79 9.82 -16.96
CA TYR A 78 -8.57 8.39 -17.20
C TYR A 78 -8.59 8.07 -18.69
N ASP A 79 -7.96 6.96 -19.08
CA ASP A 79 -7.89 6.48 -20.46
C ASP A 79 -7.93 4.94 -20.56
N SER A 80 -8.23 4.24 -19.46
CA SER A 80 -8.31 2.78 -19.44
C SER A 80 -9.26 2.27 -18.35
N PHE A 81 -9.91 1.13 -18.64
CA PHE A 81 -10.60 0.30 -17.65
C PHE A 81 -9.78 -0.93 -17.22
N ASN A 82 -8.60 -1.14 -17.83
CA ASN A 82 -7.65 -2.11 -17.30
C ASN A 82 -6.85 -1.47 -16.16
N ASN A 83 -7.09 -1.90 -14.94
CA ASN A 83 -6.55 -1.31 -13.72
C ASN A 83 -5.39 -2.11 -13.09
N PHE A 84 -5.03 -3.27 -13.65
CA PHE A 84 -3.98 -4.12 -13.09
C PHE A 84 -2.63 -4.01 -13.80
N ILE A 85 -2.56 -3.35 -14.96
CA ILE A 85 -1.31 -3.10 -15.68
C ILE A 85 -0.69 -1.74 -15.32
N HIS A 86 0.53 -1.51 -15.78
CA HIS A 86 1.21 -0.23 -15.56
C HIS A 86 0.87 0.83 -16.64
N LYS A 87 0.33 0.42 -17.77
CA LYS A 87 -0.03 1.29 -18.89
C LYS A 87 -1.42 1.89 -18.68
N GLY A 88 -1.56 3.16 -19.09
CA GLY A 88 -2.82 3.89 -18.98
C GLY A 88 -3.09 4.43 -17.56
N ARG A 89 -4.19 5.15 -17.45
CA ARG A 89 -4.72 5.70 -16.19
C ARG A 89 -6.08 5.06 -15.94
N PRO A 90 -6.21 4.19 -14.94
CA PRO A 90 -7.47 3.51 -14.68
C PRO A 90 -8.56 4.48 -14.21
N ALA A 91 -9.80 4.16 -14.51
CA ALA A 91 -10.96 4.90 -14.03
C ALA A 91 -11.08 4.78 -12.50
N ALA A 92 -11.57 5.86 -11.85
CA ALA A 92 -11.91 5.85 -10.43
C ALA A 92 -13.02 4.83 -10.14
N GLY A 93 -13.05 4.31 -8.90
CA GLY A 93 -14.00 3.24 -8.52
C GLY A 93 -13.51 1.82 -8.82
N MET A 94 -12.35 1.67 -9.47
CA MET A 94 -11.76 0.38 -9.86
C MET A 94 -10.43 0.07 -9.15
N SER A 95 -10.20 0.62 -7.96
CA SER A 95 -8.94 0.41 -7.25
C SER A 95 -8.72 -1.07 -6.89
N LEU A 96 -7.56 -1.64 -7.26
CA LEU A 96 -7.24 -3.04 -6.95
C LEU A 96 -6.95 -3.27 -5.47
N THR A 97 -6.23 -2.35 -4.84
CA THR A 97 -5.73 -2.50 -3.47
C THR A 97 -6.36 -1.52 -2.48
N GLY A 98 -7.05 -0.49 -2.97
CA GLY A 98 -7.74 0.52 -2.17
C GLY A 98 -9.14 0.11 -1.73
N GLU A 99 -9.74 0.91 -0.88
CA GLU A 99 -11.14 0.72 -0.44
C GLU A 99 -12.15 1.17 -1.50
N GLU A 100 -11.72 1.97 -2.47
CA GLU A 100 -12.53 2.47 -3.59
C GLU A 100 -12.67 1.43 -4.71
N ASN A 101 -12.96 0.19 -4.34
CA ASN A 101 -13.25 -0.86 -5.30
C ASN A 101 -14.75 -1.15 -5.31
N LEU A 102 -15.42 -0.63 -6.31
CA LEU A 102 -16.85 -0.86 -6.56
C LEU A 102 -17.10 -2.09 -7.43
N PHE A 103 -16.05 -2.60 -8.08
CA PHE A 103 -16.16 -3.37 -9.31
C PHE A 103 -15.80 -4.85 -9.14
N TYR A 104 -14.75 -5.17 -8.37
CA TYR A 104 -14.30 -6.53 -8.16
C TYR A 104 -14.48 -6.97 -6.71
N ASP A 105 -14.97 -8.19 -6.52
CA ASP A 105 -14.93 -8.82 -5.21
C ASP A 105 -13.51 -9.31 -4.87
N ARG A 106 -13.30 -9.57 -3.58
CA ARG A 106 -12.05 -10.06 -3.01
C ARG A 106 -12.29 -11.34 -2.23
N LEU A 107 -11.23 -12.11 -2.01
CA LEU A 107 -11.31 -13.29 -1.15
C LEU A 107 -11.87 -12.94 0.23
N LEU A 108 -11.29 -11.94 0.88
CA LEU A 108 -11.79 -11.42 2.15
C LEU A 108 -11.97 -9.90 2.07
N VAL A 109 -12.83 -9.36 2.92
CA VAL A 109 -13.18 -7.92 2.99
C VAL A 109 -12.54 -7.31 4.23
N ARG A 110 -11.94 -6.14 4.07
CA ARG A 110 -11.36 -5.35 5.18
C ARG A 110 -12.46 -4.81 6.09
N SER A 111 -12.20 -4.84 7.40
CA SER A 111 -12.90 -3.97 8.32
C SER A 111 -12.28 -2.57 8.32
N ALA A 112 -13.10 -1.52 8.44
CA ALA A 112 -12.60 -0.16 8.51
C ALA A 112 -12.08 0.21 9.90
N ASP A 113 -12.60 -0.44 10.94
CA ASP A 113 -12.22 -0.26 12.34
C ASP A 113 -11.12 -1.24 12.81
N GLU A 114 -10.82 -2.29 12.01
CA GLU A 114 -9.75 -3.25 12.27
C GLU A 114 -8.77 -3.32 11.09
N PRO A 115 -7.75 -2.49 11.03
CA PRO A 115 -6.86 -2.39 9.86
C PRO A 115 -6.18 -3.70 9.43
N THR A 116 -6.02 -4.63 10.38
CA THR A 116 -5.31 -5.92 10.17
C THR A 116 -6.24 -7.11 10.04
N ALA A 117 -7.56 -6.93 10.19
CA ALA A 117 -8.54 -8.01 10.06
C ALA A 117 -9.20 -8.03 8.67
N ARG A 118 -9.51 -9.23 8.18
CA ARG A 118 -10.19 -9.51 6.92
C ARG A 118 -11.24 -10.58 7.13
N TYR A 119 -12.48 -10.31 6.77
CA TYR A 119 -13.64 -11.17 6.98
C TYR A 119 -14.16 -11.76 5.66
N GLY A 120 -14.85 -12.87 5.72
CA GLY A 120 -15.24 -13.63 4.53
C GLY A 120 -16.01 -12.83 3.47
N GLY A 121 -15.44 -12.77 2.27
CA GLY A 121 -16.02 -12.26 1.03
C GLY A 121 -16.30 -13.41 0.06
N LEU A 122 -15.53 -13.49 -1.05
CA LEU A 122 -15.55 -14.63 -1.97
C LEU A 122 -15.13 -15.94 -1.29
N ALA A 123 -14.28 -15.88 -0.28
CA ALA A 123 -13.99 -17.02 0.59
C ALA A 123 -14.85 -16.97 1.86
N ASP A 124 -15.37 -18.11 2.28
CA ASP A 124 -16.05 -18.29 3.56
C ASP A 124 -15.13 -18.87 4.64
N GLY A 125 -13.93 -19.26 4.27
CA GLY A 125 -12.92 -19.75 5.18
C GLY A 125 -11.49 -19.45 4.70
N VAL A 126 -10.61 -19.18 5.67
CA VAL A 126 -9.17 -18.98 5.47
C VAL A 126 -8.39 -19.79 6.48
N ALA A 127 -7.26 -20.35 6.06
CA ALA A 127 -6.33 -21.05 6.93
C ALA A 127 -4.89 -20.66 6.56
N VAL A 128 -4.04 -20.51 7.56
CA VAL A 128 -2.61 -20.22 7.40
C VAL A 128 -1.83 -21.33 8.09
N ALA A 129 -0.78 -21.84 7.46
CA ALA A 129 0.10 -22.80 8.09
C ALA A 129 0.82 -22.19 9.31
N ASP A 130 1.06 -22.98 10.36
CA ASP A 130 1.77 -22.54 11.56
C ASP A 130 3.19 -22.03 11.25
N ASP A 131 3.85 -22.62 10.25
CA ASP A 131 5.16 -22.20 9.75
C ASP A 131 5.07 -21.12 8.66
N ALA A 132 3.87 -20.60 8.39
CA ALA A 132 3.58 -19.62 7.34
C ALA A 132 4.05 -20.07 5.93
N SER A 133 4.14 -21.37 5.66
CA SER A 133 4.55 -21.90 4.35
C SER A 133 3.45 -21.83 3.29
N TRP A 134 2.19 -21.68 3.70
CA TRP A 134 1.04 -21.54 2.80
C TRP A 134 -0.11 -20.80 3.46
N VAL A 135 -1.01 -20.28 2.62
CA VAL A 135 -2.34 -19.80 3.01
C VAL A 135 -3.38 -20.44 2.07
N ALA A 136 -4.46 -20.96 2.64
CA ALA A 136 -5.54 -21.58 1.90
C ALA A 136 -6.86 -20.80 2.09
N PHE A 137 -7.68 -20.80 1.05
CA PHE A 137 -9.00 -20.17 1.06
C PHE A 137 -10.03 -21.17 0.56
N ARG A 138 -11.15 -21.25 1.27
CA ARG A 138 -12.33 -22.00 0.85
C ARG A 138 -13.32 -21.04 0.20
N LEU A 139 -13.60 -21.26 -1.10
CA LEU A 139 -14.45 -20.38 -1.90
C LEU A 139 -15.93 -20.61 -1.56
N ARG A 140 -16.68 -19.51 -1.48
CA ARG A 140 -18.09 -19.51 -1.18
C ARG A 140 -18.90 -20.10 -2.34
N GLU A 141 -19.93 -20.87 -2.03
CA GLU A 141 -20.92 -21.32 -3.01
C GLU A 141 -21.81 -20.15 -3.46
N GLY A 142 -22.24 -20.16 -4.72
CA GLY A 142 -23.19 -19.19 -5.25
C GLY A 142 -22.60 -17.83 -5.58
N ALA A 143 -21.27 -17.68 -5.60
CA ALA A 143 -20.62 -16.52 -6.18
C ALA A 143 -20.61 -16.64 -7.71
N TYR A 144 -20.99 -15.57 -8.41
CA TYR A 144 -21.03 -15.53 -9.87
C TYR A 144 -20.64 -14.17 -10.43
N TRP A 145 -20.21 -14.18 -11.70
CA TRP A 145 -19.90 -12.99 -12.47
C TRP A 145 -21.18 -12.25 -12.91
N HIS A 146 -21.07 -11.01 -13.36
CA HIS A 146 -22.22 -10.21 -13.81
C HIS A 146 -22.99 -10.81 -14.99
N ASP A 147 -22.38 -11.72 -15.75
CA ASP A 147 -23.01 -12.46 -16.84
C ASP A 147 -23.69 -13.77 -16.39
N GLY A 148 -23.57 -14.11 -15.11
CA GLY A 148 -24.18 -15.29 -14.50
C GLY A 148 -23.31 -16.54 -14.46
N GLU A 149 -22.10 -16.52 -15.08
CA GLU A 149 -21.16 -17.62 -14.98
C GLU A 149 -20.63 -17.78 -13.54
N PRO A 150 -20.45 -19.02 -13.06
CA PRO A 150 -19.96 -19.26 -11.70
C PRO A 150 -18.50 -18.83 -11.56
N LEU A 151 -18.17 -18.28 -10.40
CA LEU A 151 -16.81 -17.95 -10.02
C LEU A 151 -16.15 -19.21 -9.44
N THR A 152 -14.99 -19.58 -9.96
CA THR A 152 -14.33 -20.86 -9.67
C THR A 152 -12.86 -20.68 -9.25
N ALA A 153 -12.24 -21.75 -8.74
CA ALA A 153 -10.81 -21.78 -8.43
C ALA A 153 -9.93 -21.45 -9.64
N ASP A 154 -10.37 -21.79 -10.85
CA ASP A 154 -9.65 -21.49 -12.09
C ASP A 154 -9.49 -19.98 -12.34
N ASP A 155 -10.45 -19.16 -11.92
CA ASP A 155 -10.37 -17.70 -12.04
C ASP A 155 -9.27 -17.13 -11.14
N PHE A 156 -9.05 -17.72 -9.96
CA PHE A 156 -7.96 -17.33 -9.07
C PHE A 156 -6.59 -17.72 -9.62
N VAL A 157 -6.46 -18.92 -10.19
CA VAL A 157 -5.23 -19.33 -10.86
C VAL A 157 -4.91 -18.40 -12.02
N PHE A 158 -5.90 -18.13 -12.88
CA PHE A 158 -5.76 -17.20 -14.00
C PHE A 158 -5.34 -15.78 -13.53
N SER A 159 -5.98 -15.27 -12.47
CA SER A 159 -5.69 -13.96 -11.89
C SER A 159 -4.26 -13.87 -11.39
N PHE A 160 -3.83 -14.88 -10.63
CA PHE A 160 -2.48 -14.95 -10.08
C PHE A 160 -1.41 -14.95 -11.19
N GLU A 161 -1.56 -15.81 -12.19
CA GLU A 161 -0.62 -15.88 -13.32
C GLU A 161 -0.62 -14.57 -14.14
N THR A 162 -1.79 -13.98 -14.36
CA THR A 162 -1.91 -12.69 -15.05
C THR A 162 -1.21 -11.58 -14.26
N PHE A 163 -1.45 -11.48 -12.95
CA PHE A 163 -0.82 -10.44 -12.13
C PHE A 163 0.70 -10.62 -12.03
N LYS A 164 1.20 -11.85 -11.98
CA LYS A 164 2.65 -12.13 -12.00
C LYS A 164 3.30 -11.80 -13.35
N SER A 165 2.63 -12.05 -14.46
CA SER A 165 3.20 -11.88 -15.80
C SER A 165 3.10 -10.42 -16.30
N VAL A 166 1.90 -9.85 -16.32
CA VAL A 166 1.63 -8.53 -16.93
C VAL A 166 1.22 -7.46 -15.94
N GLY A 167 0.97 -7.81 -14.68
CA GLY A 167 0.58 -6.89 -13.64
C GLY A 167 1.56 -5.74 -13.43
N SER A 168 1.10 -4.65 -12.82
CA SER A 168 1.95 -3.53 -12.47
C SER A 168 3.14 -3.95 -11.59
N VAL A 169 4.21 -3.14 -11.55
CA VAL A 169 5.38 -3.42 -10.70
C VAL A 169 4.96 -3.64 -9.23
N THR A 170 3.97 -2.89 -8.75
CA THR A 170 3.44 -3.05 -7.41
C THR A 170 2.81 -4.42 -7.21
N LEU A 171 1.93 -4.88 -8.12
CA LEU A 171 1.32 -6.20 -8.04
C LEU A 171 2.36 -7.32 -8.08
N ARG A 172 3.31 -7.26 -9.00
CA ARG A 172 4.39 -8.25 -9.08
C ARG A 172 5.23 -8.29 -7.80
N SER A 173 5.53 -7.13 -7.21
CA SER A 173 6.27 -7.06 -5.94
C SER A 173 5.46 -7.63 -4.77
N LEU A 174 4.16 -7.40 -4.73
CA LEU A 174 3.29 -7.99 -3.71
C LEU A 174 3.23 -9.51 -3.81
N LEU A 175 3.29 -10.05 -5.03
CA LEU A 175 3.25 -11.49 -5.30
C LEU A 175 4.64 -12.16 -5.33
N ALA A 176 5.73 -11.41 -5.17
CA ALA A 176 7.10 -11.97 -5.18
C ALA A 176 7.31 -13.06 -4.10
N GLY A 177 6.64 -12.90 -2.94
CA GLY A 177 6.66 -13.89 -1.86
C GLY A 177 5.76 -15.10 -2.07
N VAL A 178 5.15 -15.30 -3.26
CA VAL A 178 4.28 -16.43 -3.57
C VAL A 178 4.91 -17.26 -4.68
N SER A 179 5.25 -18.50 -4.36
CA SER A 179 5.90 -19.43 -5.30
C SER A 179 4.91 -20.12 -6.25
N ALA A 180 3.72 -20.49 -5.75
CA ALA A 180 2.71 -21.20 -6.53
C ALA A 180 1.29 -20.96 -5.98
N ILE A 181 0.30 -21.26 -6.81
CA ILE A 181 -1.09 -21.47 -6.42
C ILE A 181 -1.49 -22.90 -6.77
N GLU A 182 -2.14 -23.59 -5.85
CA GLU A 182 -2.61 -24.95 -5.99
C GLU A 182 -4.13 -24.99 -5.86
N VAL A 183 -4.78 -25.73 -6.74
CA VAL A 183 -6.21 -26.05 -6.65
C VAL A 183 -6.34 -27.36 -5.90
N LEU A 184 -6.85 -27.32 -4.68
CA LEU A 184 -7.05 -28.53 -3.87
C LEU A 184 -8.34 -29.25 -4.28
N ASN A 185 -9.37 -28.49 -4.62
CA ASN A 185 -10.63 -28.95 -5.22
C ASN A 185 -11.33 -27.72 -5.87
N PRO A 186 -12.47 -27.87 -6.54
CA PRO A 186 -13.13 -26.76 -7.24
C PRO A 186 -13.45 -25.53 -6.38
N ARG A 187 -13.44 -25.68 -5.05
CA ARG A 187 -13.74 -24.62 -4.08
C ARG A 187 -12.60 -24.31 -3.12
N GLU A 188 -11.44 -24.91 -3.26
CA GLU A 188 -10.33 -24.68 -2.35
C GLU A 188 -9.05 -24.41 -3.12
N ILE A 189 -8.46 -23.28 -2.82
CA ILE A 189 -7.15 -22.86 -3.35
C ILE A 189 -6.15 -22.68 -2.23
N ARG A 190 -4.90 -22.96 -2.53
CA ARG A 190 -3.78 -22.78 -1.61
C ARG A 190 -2.64 -22.03 -2.29
N TYR A 191 -2.23 -20.91 -1.73
CA TYR A 191 -1.03 -20.20 -2.14
C TYR A 191 0.15 -20.72 -1.34
N VAL A 192 1.20 -21.18 -2.01
CA VAL A 192 2.46 -21.61 -1.41
C VAL A 192 3.37 -20.40 -1.28
N LEU A 193 3.83 -20.11 -0.07
CA LEU A 193 4.63 -18.94 0.24
C LEU A 193 6.13 -19.23 0.14
N ALA A 194 6.88 -18.25 -0.33
CA ALA A 194 8.33 -18.33 -0.43
C ALA A 194 8.96 -18.28 0.97
N LYS A 195 10.13 -18.93 1.12
CA LYS A 195 10.93 -18.95 2.34
C LYS A 195 12.13 -18.00 2.25
N GLY A 196 12.72 -17.69 3.38
CA GLY A 196 13.95 -16.90 3.45
C GLY A 196 13.74 -15.41 3.25
N THR A 197 14.58 -14.79 2.44
CA THR A 197 14.58 -13.33 2.23
C THR A 197 13.34 -12.78 1.53
N GLU A 198 12.60 -13.63 0.82
CA GLU A 198 11.36 -13.27 0.13
C GLU A 198 10.13 -13.41 1.06
N PHE A 199 10.30 -13.99 2.24
CA PHE A 199 9.22 -14.15 3.20
C PHE A 199 8.69 -12.79 3.66
N ASN A 200 7.37 -12.60 3.53
CA ASN A 200 6.65 -11.44 4.02
C ASN A 200 5.46 -11.89 4.87
N PRO A 201 5.46 -11.64 6.18
CA PRO A 201 4.38 -12.07 7.07
C PRO A 201 3.02 -11.45 6.71
N ASN A 202 3.01 -10.37 5.94
CA ASN A 202 1.78 -9.73 5.47
C ASN A 202 1.23 -10.35 4.17
N THR A 203 1.92 -11.30 3.56
CA THR A 203 1.48 -11.93 2.30
C THR A 203 0.08 -12.51 2.38
N PRO A 204 -0.36 -13.21 3.44
CA PRO A 204 -1.74 -13.69 3.55
C PRO A 204 -2.78 -12.57 3.45
N LEU A 205 -2.54 -11.42 4.12
CA LEU A 205 -3.43 -10.26 4.06
C LEU A 205 -3.47 -9.64 2.66
N VAL A 206 -2.31 -9.58 1.99
CA VAL A 206 -2.21 -9.07 0.61
C VAL A 206 -3.00 -9.96 -0.35
N LEU A 207 -2.86 -11.28 -0.23
CA LEU A 207 -3.58 -12.24 -1.08
C LEU A 207 -5.09 -12.16 -0.86
N ALA A 208 -5.52 -12.00 0.40
CA ALA A 208 -6.93 -11.82 0.73
C ALA A 208 -7.55 -10.55 0.11
N ASP A 209 -6.74 -9.50 -0.08
CA ASP A 209 -7.16 -8.23 -0.64
C ASP A 209 -7.13 -8.19 -2.18
N LEU A 210 -6.50 -9.17 -2.85
CA LEU A 210 -6.43 -9.15 -4.31
C LEU A 210 -7.80 -9.45 -4.94
N PRO A 211 -8.17 -8.71 -6.00
CA PRO A 211 -9.35 -9.04 -6.79
C PRO A 211 -9.14 -10.31 -7.60
N VAL A 212 -10.24 -10.88 -8.04
CA VAL A 212 -10.25 -11.98 -9.00
C VAL A 212 -10.71 -11.48 -10.37
N LEU A 213 -10.13 -12.04 -11.44
CA LEU A 213 -10.45 -11.73 -12.84
C LEU A 213 -11.21 -12.91 -13.48
N PRO A 214 -12.25 -12.64 -14.31
CA PRO A 214 -12.98 -13.70 -15.00
C PRO A 214 -12.12 -14.31 -16.12
N LYS A 215 -11.70 -15.56 -15.94
CA LYS A 215 -10.87 -16.28 -16.91
C LYS A 215 -11.54 -16.34 -18.29
N HIS A 216 -12.83 -16.66 -18.36
CA HIS A 216 -13.57 -16.78 -19.61
C HIS A 216 -13.65 -15.48 -20.40
N TYR A 217 -13.72 -14.34 -19.72
CA TYR A 217 -13.73 -13.01 -20.35
C TYR A 217 -12.33 -12.65 -20.89
N TRP A 218 -11.30 -12.81 -20.06
CA TRP A 218 -9.94 -12.39 -20.41
C TRP A 218 -9.20 -13.37 -21.33
N ALA A 219 -9.60 -14.65 -21.38
CA ALA A 219 -8.99 -15.65 -22.26
C ALA A 219 -9.10 -15.27 -23.75
N ALA A 220 -10.10 -14.48 -24.13
CA ALA A 220 -10.29 -14.00 -25.49
C ALA A 220 -9.68 -12.60 -25.74
N ARG A 221 -8.96 -12.03 -24.77
CA ARG A 221 -8.42 -10.65 -24.77
C ARG A 221 -6.98 -10.66 -24.29
N ASP A 222 -6.20 -9.67 -24.71
CA ASP A 222 -4.84 -9.49 -24.20
C ASP A 222 -4.88 -8.64 -22.90
N PRO A 223 -4.64 -9.24 -21.71
CA PRO A 223 -4.68 -8.55 -20.46
C PRO A 223 -3.53 -7.54 -20.25
N SER A 224 -2.54 -7.50 -21.16
CA SER A 224 -1.42 -6.53 -21.12
C SER A 224 -1.74 -5.18 -21.77
N LEU A 225 -2.91 -5.05 -22.41
CA LEU A 225 -3.31 -3.86 -23.14
C LEU A 225 -4.29 -3.00 -22.33
N THR A 226 -4.25 -1.69 -22.57
CA THR A 226 -5.31 -0.78 -22.14
C THR A 226 -6.61 -1.09 -22.88
N THR A 227 -7.75 -0.90 -22.22
CA THR A 227 -9.07 -1.08 -22.84
C THR A 227 -10.04 0.01 -22.40
N LEU A 228 -10.94 0.37 -23.30
CA LEU A 228 -12.14 1.19 -23.00
C LEU A 228 -13.43 0.35 -23.07
N GLU A 229 -13.31 -0.94 -23.33
CA GLU A 229 -14.42 -1.87 -23.14
C GLU A 229 -14.62 -2.08 -21.65
N PRO A 230 -15.84 -1.84 -21.09
CA PRO A 230 -16.13 -2.13 -19.69
C PRO A 230 -15.86 -3.61 -19.37
N PRO A 231 -14.93 -3.92 -18.46
CA PRO A 231 -14.62 -5.32 -18.17
C PRO A 231 -15.75 -5.99 -17.42
N LEU A 232 -15.81 -7.31 -17.54
CA LEU A 232 -16.69 -8.15 -16.72
C LEU A 232 -16.16 -8.22 -15.30
N ALA A 233 -17.05 -8.17 -14.31
CA ALA A 233 -16.72 -8.22 -12.88
C ALA A 233 -17.77 -9.00 -12.07
N SER A 234 -17.55 -9.07 -10.76
CA SER A 234 -18.43 -9.79 -9.81
C SER A 234 -18.99 -8.87 -8.71
N GLY A 235 -18.48 -7.66 -8.58
CA GLY A 235 -18.73 -6.76 -7.47
C GLY A 235 -20.10 -6.07 -7.46
N PRO A 236 -20.37 -5.21 -6.48
CA PRO A 236 -21.68 -4.60 -6.27
C PRO A 236 -22.10 -3.59 -7.35
N TYR A 237 -21.16 -3.08 -8.14
CA TYR A 237 -21.42 -2.13 -9.22
C TYR A 237 -20.77 -2.57 -10.54
N ARG A 238 -21.36 -2.11 -11.64
CA ARG A 238 -20.81 -2.21 -12.99
C ARG A 238 -20.81 -0.87 -13.69
N ILE A 239 -19.99 -0.69 -14.73
CA ILE A 239 -19.98 0.54 -15.53
C ILE A 239 -21.29 0.64 -16.31
N LYS A 240 -22.04 1.72 -16.08
CA LYS A 240 -23.28 2.05 -16.80
C LYS A 240 -23.00 2.86 -18.05
N SER A 241 -22.19 3.90 -17.90
CA SER A 241 -21.84 4.83 -19.00
C SER A 241 -20.55 5.57 -18.69
N PHE A 242 -19.92 6.11 -19.73
CA PHE A 242 -18.73 6.93 -19.56
C PHE A 242 -18.59 7.99 -20.66
N ASP A 243 -17.92 9.09 -20.32
CA ASP A 243 -17.37 10.08 -21.24
C ASP A 243 -15.85 10.07 -21.00
N LEU A 244 -15.10 9.64 -22.01
CA LEU A 244 -13.67 9.35 -21.90
C LEU A 244 -12.89 10.52 -21.31
N GLY A 245 -12.17 10.24 -20.23
CA GLY A 245 -11.34 11.19 -19.52
C GLY A 245 -12.09 12.26 -18.72
N ARG A 246 -13.43 12.26 -18.75
CA ARG A 246 -14.28 13.27 -18.11
C ARG A 246 -15.23 12.74 -17.07
N LYS A 247 -15.88 11.61 -17.32
CA LYS A 247 -16.89 11.05 -16.42
C LYS A 247 -16.98 9.54 -16.55
N VAL A 248 -17.18 8.84 -15.45
CA VAL A 248 -17.60 7.45 -15.41
C VAL A 248 -18.75 7.32 -14.42
N THR A 249 -19.79 6.58 -14.81
CA THR A 249 -20.97 6.31 -13.98
C THR A 249 -21.10 4.81 -13.81
N TYR A 250 -21.21 4.39 -12.57
CA TYR A 250 -21.48 3.01 -12.17
C TYR A 250 -22.94 2.88 -11.76
N GLU A 251 -23.54 1.74 -12.07
CA GLU A 251 -24.88 1.36 -11.58
C GLU A 251 -24.77 0.16 -10.65
N ARG A 252 -25.62 0.13 -9.63
CA ARG A 252 -25.67 -0.99 -8.69
C ARG A 252 -26.26 -2.23 -9.36
N VAL A 253 -25.64 -3.38 -9.14
CA VAL A 253 -26.09 -4.68 -9.64
C VAL A 253 -27.23 -5.19 -8.76
N GLY A 254 -28.45 -5.22 -9.31
CA GLY A 254 -29.68 -5.53 -8.54
C GLY A 254 -29.68 -6.96 -7.96
N ASN A 255 -29.08 -7.90 -8.65
CA ASN A 255 -28.93 -9.30 -8.23
C ASN A 255 -27.53 -9.64 -7.73
N TYR A 256 -26.78 -8.67 -7.22
CA TYR A 256 -25.43 -8.90 -6.69
C TYR A 256 -25.44 -10.07 -5.69
N TRP A 257 -24.62 -11.08 -5.95
CA TRP A 257 -24.58 -12.34 -5.19
C TRP A 257 -24.24 -12.13 -3.71
N GLY A 258 -23.34 -11.18 -3.43
CA GLY A 258 -22.80 -10.91 -2.10
C GLY A 258 -23.60 -9.89 -1.26
N ARG A 259 -24.76 -9.41 -1.73
CA ARG A 259 -25.51 -8.30 -1.10
C ARG A 259 -25.91 -8.55 0.37
N ASP A 260 -26.21 -9.81 0.71
CA ASP A 260 -26.71 -10.21 2.03
C ASP A 260 -25.59 -10.71 2.96
N LEU A 261 -24.34 -10.71 2.52
CA LEU A 261 -23.20 -11.07 3.36
C LEU A 261 -23.03 -10.06 4.50
N PRO A 262 -22.65 -10.51 5.72
CA PRO A 262 -22.42 -9.62 6.86
C PRO A 262 -21.47 -8.46 6.55
N VAL A 263 -20.43 -8.71 5.78
CA VAL A 263 -19.45 -7.70 5.35
C VAL A 263 -20.01 -6.65 4.39
N ASN A 264 -21.18 -6.88 3.78
CA ASN A 264 -21.82 -6.01 2.80
C ASN A 264 -23.14 -5.40 3.29
N ARG A 265 -23.72 -5.93 4.36
CA ARG A 265 -24.96 -5.40 4.92
C ARG A 265 -24.77 -3.95 5.36
N GLY A 266 -25.70 -3.06 4.98
CA GLY A 266 -25.61 -1.62 5.24
C GLY A 266 -24.69 -0.84 4.28
N ARG A 267 -24.08 -1.52 3.29
CA ARG A 267 -23.20 -0.92 2.27
C ARG A 267 -23.87 -0.92 0.90
N TRP A 268 -23.23 -0.29 -0.08
CA TRP A 268 -23.66 -0.26 -1.49
C TRP A 268 -25.08 0.32 -1.65
N ASN A 269 -25.31 1.50 -1.03
CA ASN A 269 -26.64 2.06 -0.84
C ASN A 269 -27.16 2.81 -2.06
N PHE A 270 -26.28 3.44 -2.86
CA PHE A 270 -26.69 4.24 -4.01
C PHE A 270 -26.98 3.37 -5.24
N ASP A 271 -27.99 3.75 -6.03
CA ASP A 271 -28.26 3.10 -7.32
C ASP A 271 -27.19 3.43 -8.34
N GLU A 272 -26.67 4.67 -8.28
CA GLU A 272 -25.60 5.13 -9.15
C GLU A 272 -24.50 5.82 -8.36
N ILE A 273 -23.25 5.63 -8.79
CA ILE A 273 -22.09 6.40 -8.33
C ILE A 273 -21.40 6.97 -9.54
N SER A 274 -21.23 8.29 -9.60
CA SER A 274 -20.56 8.95 -10.71
C SER A 274 -19.29 9.66 -10.25
N PHE A 275 -18.22 9.49 -11.02
CA PHE A 275 -16.96 10.21 -10.86
C PHE A 275 -16.79 11.17 -12.02
N GLU A 276 -16.64 12.45 -11.73
CA GLU A 276 -16.36 13.49 -12.72
C GLU A 276 -14.94 14.05 -12.53
N TYR A 277 -14.20 14.16 -13.62
CA TYR A 277 -12.78 14.46 -13.60
C TYR A 277 -12.51 15.93 -13.84
N PHE A 278 -11.71 16.50 -12.95
CA PHE A 278 -11.28 17.91 -12.98
C PHE A 278 -9.77 18.00 -13.12
N ARG A 279 -9.31 18.81 -14.06
CA ARG A 279 -7.87 19.08 -14.21
C ARG A 279 -7.33 20.01 -13.13
N ASP A 280 -8.19 20.90 -12.63
CA ASP A 280 -7.86 21.87 -11.59
C ASP A 280 -8.69 21.61 -10.33
N VAL A 281 -8.02 21.40 -9.21
CA VAL A 281 -8.64 21.13 -7.90
C VAL A 281 -9.43 22.35 -7.39
N ASN A 282 -9.04 23.57 -7.76
CA ASN A 282 -9.79 24.77 -7.35
C ASN A 282 -11.13 24.85 -8.09
N VAL A 283 -11.16 24.47 -9.38
CA VAL A 283 -12.42 24.37 -10.14
C VAL A 283 -13.33 23.30 -9.54
N ALA A 284 -12.78 22.16 -9.15
CA ALA A 284 -13.54 21.12 -8.45
C ALA A 284 -14.13 21.63 -7.12
N ARG A 285 -13.35 22.40 -6.35
CA ARG A 285 -13.81 23.00 -5.09
C ARG A 285 -14.95 23.99 -5.30
N GLU A 286 -14.88 24.85 -6.29
CA GLU A 286 -15.97 25.78 -6.61
C GLU A 286 -17.23 25.04 -7.12
N ALA A 287 -17.06 23.98 -7.90
CA ALA A 287 -18.16 23.09 -8.29
C ALA A 287 -18.82 22.41 -7.08
N MET A 288 -18.05 22.01 -6.07
CA MET A 288 -18.58 21.49 -4.80
C MET A 288 -19.41 22.54 -4.07
N LYS A 289 -18.91 23.76 -3.93
CA LYS A 289 -19.62 24.87 -3.27
C LYS A 289 -20.94 25.23 -3.97
N SER A 290 -21.05 24.97 -5.27
CA SER A 290 -22.29 25.14 -6.04
C SER A 290 -23.22 23.93 -6.03
N GLY A 291 -22.92 22.88 -5.23
CA GLY A 291 -23.74 21.68 -5.11
C GLY A 291 -23.64 20.71 -6.29
N TYR A 292 -22.58 20.81 -7.09
CA TYR A 292 -22.38 19.93 -8.23
C TYR A 292 -21.97 18.50 -7.82
N PHE A 293 -21.39 18.35 -6.62
CA PHE A 293 -21.01 17.08 -5.99
C PHE A 293 -21.69 16.93 -4.63
N ASP A 294 -21.73 15.71 -4.15
CA ASP A 294 -22.37 15.37 -2.88
C ASP A 294 -21.38 15.24 -1.74
N VAL A 295 -20.12 14.86 -2.02
CA VAL A 295 -19.06 14.70 -1.00
C VAL A 295 -17.72 15.21 -1.56
N HIS A 296 -16.96 15.89 -0.71
CA HIS A 296 -15.60 16.33 -1.00
C HIS A 296 -14.72 16.15 0.22
N GLN A 297 -13.55 15.55 0.02
CA GLN A 297 -12.53 15.46 1.05
C GLN A 297 -11.50 16.57 0.85
N GLU A 298 -11.52 17.59 1.73
CA GLU A 298 -10.55 18.69 1.69
C GLU A 298 -9.28 18.32 2.47
N GLY A 299 -8.16 18.29 1.78
CA GLY A 299 -6.84 17.98 2.36
C GLY A 299 -5.96 19.21 2.62
N VAL A 300 -6.44 20.41 2.31
CA VAL A 300 -5.66 21.66 2.45
C VAL A 300 -6.17 22.48 3.62
N ALA A 301 -5.39 22.59 4.68
CA ALA A 301 -5.75 23.29 5.92
C ALA A 301 -6.23 24.73 5.68
N LYS A 302 -5.56 25.48 4.81
CA LYS A 302 -5.98 26.84 4.44
C LYS A 302 -7.39 26.84 3.84
N SER A 303 -7.64 26.00 2.85
CA SER A 303 -8.95 25.94 2.21
C SER A 303 -10.03 25.52 3.20
N TRP A 304 -9.75 24.49 4.02
CA TRP A 304 -10.63 24.06 5.09
C TRP A 304 -11.00 25.20 6.03
N THR A 305 -10.04 26.00 6.46
CA THR A 305 -10.26 27.06 7.45
C THR A 305 -10.96 28.27 6.86
N VAL A 306 -10.54 28.71 5.66
CA VAL A 306 -10.91 30.03 5.12
C VAL A 306 -11.97 29.94 4.02
N GLU A 307 -11.87 28.95 3.12
CA GLU A 307 -12.66 28.94 1.90
C GLU A 307 -14.06 28.33 2.06
N TYR A 308 -14.30 27.61 3.17
CA TYR A 308 -15.61 27.04 3.52
C TYR A 308 -16.36 27.85 4.58
N ASP A 309 -15.91 29.06 4.92
CA ASP A 309 -16.71 30.03 5.70
C ASP A 309 -17.65 30.81 4.77
N ILE A 310 -18.64 30.12 4.22
CA ILE A 310 -19.58 30.57 3.20
C ILE A 310 -21.03 30.41 3.66
N PRO A 311 -21.99 31.17 3.10
CA PRO A 311 -23.39 31.15 3.53
C PRO A 311 -23.99 29.74 3.55
N ILE A 312 -23.79 28.95 2.50
CA ILE A 312 -24.37 27.60 2.37
C ILE A 312 -23.94 26.64 3.51
N VAL A 313 -22.72 26.82 4.07
CA VAL A 313 -22.26 26.06 5.25
C VAL A 313 -22.91 26.60 6.52
N ARG A 314 -23.00 27.94 6.68
CA ARG A 314 -23.63 28.55 7.85
C ARG A 314 -25.14 28.27 7.93
N GLU A 315 -25.80 28.11 6.80
CA GLU A 315 -27.22 27.76 6.66
C GLU A 315 -27.47 26.26 6.82
N GLY A 316 -26.42 25.44 6.97
CA GLY A 316 -26.54 23.99 7.15
C GLY A 316 -26.90 23.21 5.88
N LEU A 317 -26.90 23.86 4.70
CA LEU A 317 -27.13 23.20 3.41
C LEU A 317 -25.91 22.41 2.94
N MET A 318 -24.72 22.77 3.43
CA MET A 318 -23.48 22.01 3.29
C MET A 318 -22.93 21.71 4.70
N VAL A 319 -22.73 20.45 5.00
CA VAL A 319 -22.13 20.02 6.27
C VAL A 319 -20.61 20.01 6.13
N LYS A 320 -19.93 20.64 7.09
CA LYS A 320 -18.47 20.66 7.20
C LYS A 320 -18.06 19.94 8.46
N GLU A 321 -17.37 18.82 8.32
CA GLU A 321 -16.97 17.98 9.45
C GLU A 321 -15.47 17.67 9.40
N LEU A 322 -14.78 17.83 10.53
CA LEU A 322 -13.39 17.46 10.68
C LEU A 322 -13.32 16.00 11.14
N LEU A 323 -12.93 15.12 10.22
CA LEU A 323 -12.75 13.71 10.54
C LEU A 323 -11.38 13.49 11.19
N GLN A 324 -11.39 12.98 12.42
CA GLN A 324 -10.18 12.47 13.04
C GLN A 324 -9.94 11.05 12.52
N LEU A 325 -8.89 10.89 11.71
CA LEU A 325 -8.53 9.58 11.21
C LEU A 325 -7.95 8.73 12.34
N SER A 326 -8.61 7.65 12.68
CA SER A 326 -8.12 6.61 13.60
C SER A 326 -7.06 5.69 12.96
N ARG A 327 -6.58 6.04 11.77
CA ARG A 327 -5.61 5.25 11.02
C ARG A 327 -4.18 5.69 11.32
N PRO A 328 -3.20 4.77 11.26
CA PRO A 328 -1.80 5.14 11.31
C PRO A 328 -1.50 6.20 10.25
N ALA A 329 -0.98 7.35 10.70
CA ALA A 329 -0.62 8.42 9.78
C ALA A 329 0.70 8.12 9.05
N GLY A 330 1.57 7.30 9.64
CA GLY A 330 2.89 7.03 9.12
C GLY A 330 3.68 8.31 8.86
N LEU A 331 4.56 8.27 7.87
CA LEU A 331 5.27 9.45 7.37
C LEU A 331 4.53 10.00 6.14
N TRP A 332 3.39 10.66 6.37
CA TRP A 332 2.53 11.11 5.27
C TRP A 332 3.25 12.04 4.29
N TRP A 333 3.94 13.09 4.79
CA TRP A 333 4.85 13.92 3.99
C TRP A 333 6.20 14.01 4.69
N SER A 334 7.27 13.65 3.99
CA SER A 334 8.63 13.68 4.53
C SER A 334 9.63 14.23 3.52
N ILE A 335 10.68 14.84 4.04
CA ILE A 335 11.83 15.30 3.24
C ILE A 335 12.81 14.14 3.15
N HIS A 336 13.13 13.72 1.94
CA HIS A 336 14.12 12.71 1.64
C HIS A 336 15.41 13.38 1.14
N TRP A 337 16.46 13.27 1.92
CA TRP A 337 17.81 13.69 1.52
C TRP A 337 18.43 12.63 0.61
N ASN A 338 19.10 13.05 -0.48
CA ASN A 338 19.85 12.11 -1.32
C ASN A 338 21.21 11.83 -0.70
N LEU A 339 21.33 10.72 0.04
CA LEU A 339 22.54 10.32 0.77
C LEU A 339 23.70 9.90 -0.15
N ARG A 340 23.48 9.80 -1.46
CA ARG A 340 24.55 9.60 -2.44
C ARG A 340 25.40 10.86 -2.61
N LEU A 341 24.86 12.01 -2.21
CA LEU A 341 25.62 13.27 -2.19
C LEU A 341 26.41 13.39 -0.89
N ALA A 342 27.72 13.56 -1.00
CA ALA A 342 28.67 13.56 0.13
C ALA A 342 28.22 14.48 1.29
N ARG A 343 27.65 15.68 0.97
CA ARG A 343 27.19 16.65 1.97
C ARG A 343 26.06 16.14 2.87
N PHE A 344 25.31 15.09 2.47
CA PHE A 344 24.25 14.50 3.28
C PHE A 344 24.62 13.18 3.95
N GLN A 345 25.82 12.64 3.72
CA GLN A 345 26.26 11.38 4.32
C GLN A 345 26.55 11.53 5.82
N ASP A 346 27.06 12.68 6.25
CA ASP A 346 27.31 12.93 7.66
C ASP A 346 26.00 13.12 8.44
N ARG A 347 25.80 12.31 9.49
CA ARG A 347 24.61 12.38 10.36
C ARG A 347 24.47 13.73 11.05
N ARG A 348 25.57 14.40 11.39
CA ARG A 348 25.57 15.72 12.02
C ARG A 348 24.97 16.78 11.10
N VAL A 349 25.25 16.71 9.81
CA VAL A 349 24.64 17.59 8.80
C VAL A 349 23.13 17.40 8.75
N ARG A 350 22.68 16.13 8.71
CA ARG A 350 21.23 15.84 8.67
C ARG A 350 20.53 16.24 9.98
N HIS A 351 21.20 16.09 11.12
CA HIS A 351 20.70 16.55 12.40
C HIS A 351 20.58 18.08 12.44
N ALA A 352 21.61 18.80 11.99
CA ALA A 352 21.59 20.25 11.86
C ALA A 352 20.39 20.74 11.00
N LEU A 353 20.21 20.14 9.82
CA LEU A 353 19.07 20.43 8.96
C LEU A 353 17.71 20.14 9.64
N HIS A 354 17.63 19.09 10.45
CA HIS A 354 16.44 18.76 11.22
C HIS A 354 16.13 19.79 12.31
N LEU A 355 17.12 20.31 13.03
CA LEU A 355 16.99 21.34 14.05
C LEU A 355 16.48 22.66 13.50
N LEU A 356 16.81 22.97 12.25
CA LEU A 356 16.40 24.21 11.57
C LEU A 356 14.94 24.18 11.07
N TYR A 357 14.25 23.03 11.14
CA TYR A 357 12.85 22.92 10.74
C TYR A 357 11.93 23.24 11.90
N ASN A 358 11.38 24.45 11.92
CA ASN A 358 10.43 24.92 12.95
C ASN A 358 9.00 24.51 12.59
N ASP A 359 8.63 23.28 12.93
CA ASP A 359 7.32 22.71 12.64
C ASP A 359 6.20 23.35 13.47
N VAL A 360 6.46 23.80 14.69
CA VAL A 360 5.45 24.48 15.54
C VAL A 360 4.97 25.77 14.88
N TRP A 361 5.92 26.60 14.43
CA TRP A 361 5.58 27.84 13.74
C TRP A 361 4.89 27.56 12.38
N ILE A 362 5.45 26.64 11.58
CA ILE A 362 4.88 26.28 10.28
C ILE A 362 3.47 25.73 10.44
N ASN A 363 3.24 24.85 11.43
CA ASN A 363 1.92 24.32 11.69
C ASN A 363 0.94 25.38 12.15
N GLY A 364 1.33 26.24 13.09
CA GLY A 364 0.47 27.30 13.61
C GLY A 364 0.08 28.33 12.54
N VAL A 365 1.06 28.81 11.77
CA VAL A 365 0.85 29.94 10.83
C VAL A 365 0.33 29.49 9.45
N GLN A 366 0.89 28.39 8.90
CA GLN A 366 0.51 27.95 7.55
C GLN A 366 -0.56 26.87 7.53
N ASN A 367 -0.58 26.01 8.55
CA ASN A 367 -1.45 24.84 8.58
C ASN A 367 -2.56 24.97 9.63
N TYR A 368 -2.72 26.14 10.23
CA TYR A 368 -3.80 26.45 11.18
C TYR A 368 -3.90 25.45 12.35
N GLY A 369 -2.77 24.82 12.73
CA GLY A 369 -2.71 23.83 13.81
C GLY A 369 -3.22 22.43 13.46
N TYR A 370 -3.58 22.16 12.20
CA TYR A 370 -4.20 20.87 11.82
C TYR A 370 -3.21 19.72 11.64
N TYR A 371 -1.91 19.98 11.57
CA TYR A 371 -0.93 18.92 11.32
C TYR A 371 -0.08 18.65 12.55
N ASN A 372 0.38 17.42 12.65
CA ASN A 372 1.35 17.00 13.66
C ASN A 372 2.63 16.51 12.97
N ARG A 373 3.77 16.77 13.62
CA ARG A 373 5.04 16.22 13.16
C ARG A 373 5.06 14.72 13.41
N GLY A 374 5.36 13.94 12.35
CA GLY A 374 5.58 12.51 12.47
C GLY A 374 6.97 12.20 13.06
N PHE A 375 7.04 11.27 13.98
CA PHE A 375 8.26 10.80 14.63
C PHE A 375 8.44 9.26 14.56
N SER A 376 7.46 8.57 14.00
CA SER A 376 7.50 7.12 13.78
C SER A 376 6.92 6.78 12.41
N VAL A 377 7.49 5.78 11.74
CA VAL A 377 6.89 5.18 10.53
C VAL A 377 5.56 4.50 10.82
N PHE A 378 5.30 4.20 12.09
CA PHE A 378 4.06 3.61 12.61
C PHE A 378 3.21 4.62 13.39
N GLN A 379 3.44 5.92 13.19
CA GLN A 379 2.71 6.99 13.87
C GLN A 379 1.20 6.75 13.84
N GLY A 380 0.56 6.81 15.02
CA GLY A 380 -0.88 6.59 15.18
C GLY A 380 -1.29 5.11 15.23
N SER A 381 -0.35 4.18 15.33
CA SER A 381 -0.61 2.76 15.60
C SER A 381 0.00 2.31 16.92
N SER A 382 -0.42 1.14 17.39
CA SER A 382 0.17 0.48 18.57
C SER A 382 1.64 0.06 18.38
N MET A 383 2.16 0.09 17.15
CA MET A 383 3.57 -0.16 16.86
C MET A 383 4.43 1.11 16.86
N ALA A 384 3.83 2.29 17.05
CA ALA A 384 4.60 3.50 17.28
C ALA A 384 5.35 3.38 18.61
N HIS A 385 6.63 3.79 18.61
CA HIS A 385 7.39 3.77 19.86
C HIS A 385 6.79 4.72 20.90
N SER A 386 6.92 4.35 22.14
CA SER A 386 6.62 5.18 23.31
C SER A 386 7.62 4.87 24.42
N GLY A 387 8.16 5.89 25.08
CA GLY A 387 9.15 5.70 26.13
C GLY A 387 10.49 5.13 25.62
N ARG A 388 11.17 4.45 26.51
CA ARG A 388 12.42 3.71 26.25
C ARG A 388 12.10 2.22 26.07
N PRO A 389 12.92 1.49 25.30
CA PRO A 389 12.71 0.05 25.16
C PRO A 389 12.86 -0.67 26.52
N GLU A 390 11.91 -1.55 26.81
CA GLU A 390 11.87 -2.31 28.06
C GLU A 390 11.66 -3.82 27.79
N GLY A 391 11.83 -4.64 28.80
CA GLY A 391 11.55 -6.06 28.77
C GLY A 391 12.21 -6.80 27.59
N ARG A 392 11.39 -7.53 26.82
CA ARG A 392 11.85 -8.33 25.67
C ARG A 392 12.40 -7.47 24.53
N GLU A 393 11.80 -6.30 24.30
CA GLU A 393 12.27 -5.36 23.26
C GLU A 393 13.69 -4.90 23.57
N ARG A 394 13.93 -4.45 24.82
CA ARG A 394 15.27 -4.05 25.25
C ARG A 394 16.28 -5.20 25.12
N ALA A 395 15.91 -6.39 25.56
CA ALA A 395 16.79 -7.55 25.46
C ALA A 395 17.19 -7.86 24.01
N LEU A 396 16.26 -7.73 23.05
CA LEU A 396 16.54 -7.90 21.64
C LEU A 396 17.47 -6.81 21.11
N LEU A 397 17.19 -5.55 21.41
CA LEU A 397 18.01 -4.42 20.97
C LEU A 397 19.42 -4.44 21.54
N GLU A 398 19.61 -4.94 22.78
CA GLU A 398 20.95 -5.10 23.40
C GLU A 398 21.86 -6.04 22.59
N THR A 399 21.33 -7.01 21.87
CA THR A 399 22.14 -7.88 20.97
C THR A 399 22.75 -7.11 19.81
N HIS A 400 22.23 -5.91 19.52
CA HIS A 400 22.72 -5.00 18.47
C HIS A 400 23.40 -3.74 19.02
N ARG A 401 23.79 -3.76 20.31
CA ARG A 401 24.52 -2.63 20.92
C ARG A 401 25.85 -2.40 20.19
N GLY A 402 26.15 -1.11 19.95
CA GLY A 402 27.31 -0.71 19.14
C GLY A 402 27.00 -0.54 17.64
N VAL A 403 25.88 -1.09 17.16
CA VAL A 403 25.33 -0.85 15.81
C VAL A 403 24.17 0.15 15.92
N ILE A 404 23.29 -0.06 16.87
CA ILE A 404 22.20 0.86 17.20
C ILE A 404 22.75 2.00 18.06
N PRO A 405 22.35 3.28 17.82
CA PRO A 405 22.78 4.40 18.64
C PRO A 405 22.45 4.23 20.11
N ASP A 406 23.39 4.51 21.02
CA ASP A 406 23.17 4.40 22.48
C ASP A 406 21.99 5.22 22.97
N ALA A 407 21.69 6.35 22.32
CA ALA A 407 20.53 7.17 22.61
C ALA A 407 19.18 6.41 22.62
N VAL A 408 19.06 5.31 21.87
CA VAL A 408 17.85 4.44 21.87
C VAL A 408 17.63 3.82 23.24
N PHE A 409 18.70 3.52 23.98
CA PHE A 409 18.64 2.89 25.31
C PHE A 409 18.53 3.89 26.46
N GLU A 410 18.97 5.13 26.23
CA GLU A 410 19.18 6.14 27.26
C GLU A 410 17.98 7.09 27.41
N ARG A 411 17.32 7.40 26.31
CA ARG A 411 16.23 8.39 26.30
C ARG A 411 15.14 8.01 25.31
N GLU A 412 13.93 8.47 25.61
CA GLU A 412 12.84 8.44 24.63
C GLU A 412 13.19 9.30 23.43
N TYR A 413 12.94 8.79 22.22
CA TYR A 413 13.02 9.61 21.04
C TYR A 413 11.79 10.50 20.95
N ALA A 414 11.99 11.80 21.04
CA ALA A 414 10.97 12.80 20.80
C ALA A 414 11.49 13.84 19.80
N PRO A 415 10.66 14.31 18.85
CA PRO A 415 11.03 15.43 18.01
C PRO A 415 11.31 16.65 18.89
N GLN A 416 12.40 17.34 18.60
CA GLN A 416 12.71 18.59 19.31
C GLN A 416 11.91 19.72 18.64
N HIS A 417 10.88 20.18 19.33
CA HIS A 417 10.04 21.30 18.90
C HIS A 417 10.49 22.57 19.60
N PRO A 418 10.92 23.64 18.90
CA PRO A 418 11.14 24.91 19.55
C PRO A 418 9.78 25.53 19.92
N ASN A 419 9.58 25.80 21.21
CA ASN A 419 8.33 26.35 21.75
C ASN A 419 8.30 27.89 21.72
N ASP A 420 9.47 28.52 21.69
CA ASP A 420 9.61 29.98 21.68
C ASP A 420 10.82 30.46 20.84
N LEU A 421 10.96 31.79 20.72
CA LEU A 421 12.06 32.41 19.97
C LEU A 421 13.45 32.14 20.56
N SER A 422 13.57 31.91 21.86
CA SER A 422 14.86 31.61 22.50
C SER A 422 15.31 30.20 22.15
N GLU A 423 14.39 29.25 22.14
CA GLU A 423 14.65 27.87 21.68
C GLU A 423 14.99 27.83 20.19
N VAL A 424 14.32 28.59 19.34
CA VAL A 424 14.66 28.71 17.91
C VAL A 424 16.10 29.18 17.75
N ARG A 425 16.53 30.21 18.50
CA ARG A 425 17.92 30.71 18.44
C ARG A 425 18.91 29.64 18.92
N SER A 426 18.61 28.96 20.03
CA SER A 426 19.48 27.89 20.55
C SER A 426 19.65 26.77 19.53
N LYS A 427 18.58 26.37 18.81
CA LYS A 427 18.64 25.36 17.77
C LYS A 427 19.46 25.80 16.54
N ILE A 428 19.40 27.06 16.17
CA ILE A 428 20.27 27.61 15.11
C ILE A 428 21.75 27.52 15.53
N VAL A 429 22.08 27.90 16.77
CA VAL A 429 23.46 27.81 17.30
C VAL A 429 23.95 26.36 17.31
N GLU A 430 23.10 25.45 17.81
CA GLU A 430 23.39 24.00 17.82
C GLU A 430 23.60 23.47 16.39
N ALA A 431 22.75 23.84 15.45
CA ALA A 431 22.87 23.46 14.04
C ALA A 431 24.19 23.94 13.41
N LEU A 432 24.55 25.20 13.62
CA LEU A 432 25.84 25.75 13.14
C LEU A 432 27.03 25.04 13.76
N ALA A 433 26.98 24.68 15.05
CA ALA A 433 28.03 23.90 15.69
C ALA A 433 28.16 22.48 15.09
N LEU A 434 27.05 21.82 14.77
CA LEU A 434 27.05 20.52 14.09
C LEU A 434 27.60 20.62 12.66
N PHE A 435 27.25 21.67 11.91
CA PHE A 435 27.84 21.92 10.60
C PHE A 435 29.35 22.14 10.69
N ALA A 436 29.85 22.93 11.64
CA ALA A 436 31.26 23.16 11.85
C ALA A 436 32.05 21.86 12.19
N GLN A 437 31.44 20.99 13.05
CA GLN A 437 31.99 19.66 13.36
C GLN A 437 32.02 18.74 12.13
N ALA A 438 31.12 18.94 11.17
CA ALA A 438 31.07 18.21 9.91
C ALA A 438 31.89 18.85 8.79
N GLY A 439 32.70 19.90 9.10
CA GLY A 439 33.59 20.55 8.14
C GLY A 439 32.96 21.69 7.34
N TRP A 440 31.81 22.21 7.76
CA TRP A 440 31.12 23.33 7.13
C TRP A 440 31.17 24.58 8.04
N ASP A 441 31.81 25.65 7.60
CA ASP A 441 31.97 26.88 8.38
C ASP A 441 31.05 27.99 7.85
N TYR A 442 30.46 28.74 8.75
CA TYR A 442 29.70 29.95 8.42
C TYR A 442 30.65 31.12 8.28
N ALA A 443 30.86 31.64 7.08
CA ALA A 443 31.75 32.73 6.78
C ALA A 443 31.17 33.67 5.73
N GLY A 444 31.15 34.97 6.00
CA GLY A 444 30.70 35.99 5.05
C GLY A 444 29.25 35.82 4.60
N GLY A 445 28.36 35.37 5.49
CA GLY A 445 26.94 35.12 5.16
C GLY A 445 26.67 33.81 4.39
N ARG A 446 27.68 32.93 4.28
CA ARG A 446 27.58 31.67 3.53
C ARG A 446 28.09 30.51 4.38
N LEU A 447 27.43 29.36 4.28
CA LEU A 447 27.90 28.11 4.83
C LEU A 447 28.76 27.41 3.78
N VAL A 448 30.08 27.30 4.03
CA VAL A 448 31.06 26.82 3.07
C VAL A 448 31.84 25.61 3.61
N HIS A 449 32.19 24.69 2.74
CA HIS A 449 32.97 23.53 3.12
C HIS A 449 34.44 23.96 3.36
N ARG A 450 34.99 23.66 4.53
CA ARG A 450 36.29 24.11 5.01
C ARG A 450 37.45 23.79 4.05
N ALA A 451 37.43 22.61 3.46
CA ALA A 451 38.51 22.14 2.59
C ALA A 451 38.38 22.59 1.13
N THR A 452 37.15 22.75 0.61
CA THR A 452 36.89 23.03 -0.81
C THR A 452 36.45 24.46 -1.10
N GLY A 453 35.93 25.19 -0.10
CA GLY A 453 35.32 26.49 -0.28
C GLY A 453 33.92 26.43 -0.96
N GLU A 454 33.41 25.25 -1.27
CA GLU A 454 32.07 25.08 -1.88
C GLU A 454 30.98 25.53 -0.92
N GLN A 455 30.03 26.33 -1.42
CA GLN A 455 28.87 26.71 -0.65
C GLN A 455 27.87 25.55 -0.53
N PHE A 456 27.34 25.32 0.66
CA PHE A 456 26.28 24.35 0.89
C PHE A 456 25.02 24.73 0.12
N SER A 457 24.53 23.87 -0.76
CA SER A 457 23.36 24.13 -1.59
C SER A 457 22.35 22.99 -1.58
N ILE A 458 21.06 23.35 -1.57
CA ILE A 458 19.94 22.40 -1.57
C ILE A 458 18.88 22.88 -2.55
N GLU A 459 18.51 22.03 -3.51
CA GLU A 459 17.27 22.18 -4.28
C GLU A 459 16.25 21.15 -3.78
N PHE A 460 15.12 21.63 -3.27
CA PHE A 460 13.96 20.79 -2.95
C PHE A 460 13.11 20.60 -4.21
N VAL A 461 12.90 19.36 -4.64
CA VAL A 461 12.01 19.05 -5.75
C VAL A 461 10.71 18.46 -5.21
N VAL A 462 9.59 19.01 -5.65
CA VAL A 462 8.26 18.67 -5.16
C VAL A 462 7.25 18.48 -6.29
N PRO A 463 6.19 17.64 -6.12
CA PRO A 463 5.22 17.38 -7.17
C PRO A 463 4.13 18.46 -7.32
N SER A 464 4.10 19.47 -6.43
CA SER A 464 3.08 20.53 -6.51
C SER A 464 3.57 21.87 -5.96
N ILE A 465 2.97 22.94 -6.45
CA ILE A 465 3.26 24.33 -5.99
C ILE A 465 2.80 24.55 -4.53
N ALA A 466 1.81 23.82 -4.06
CA ALA A 466 1.36 23.88 -2.67
C ALA A 466 2.48 23.45 -1.71
N LEU A 467 3.24 22.41 -2.07
CA LEU A 467 4.38 21.94 -1.28
C LEU A 467 5.58 22.91 -1.34
N VAL A 468 5.76 23.65 -2.45
CA VAL A 468 6.75 24.75 -2.46
C VAL A 468 6.39 25.76 -1.39
N ARG A 469 5.13 26.19 -1.32
CA ARG A 469 4.67 27.18 -0.32
C ARG A 469 4.90 26.71 1.11
N SER A 470 4.66 25.45 1.40
CA SER A 470 4.88 24.87 2.73
C SER A 470 6.35 24.81 3.14
N LEU A 471 7.28 24.77 2.15
CA LEU A 471 8.71 24.76 2.39
C LEU A 471 9.34 26.17 2.55
N LEU A 472 8.67 27.25 2.08
CA LEU A 472 9.26 28.59 2.06
C LEU A 472 9.82 29.03 3.41
N PRO A 473 9.11 28.89 4.55
CA PRO A 473 9.65 29.30 5.85
C PRO A 473 10.92 28.54 6.23
N TYR A 474 10.96 27.26 5.90
CA TYR A 474 12.17 26.46 6.14
C TYR A 474 13.32 26.90 5.24
N ILE A 475 13.05 27.19 3.98
CA ILE A 475 14.05 27.71 3.03
C ILE A 475 14.62 29.04 3.50
N ASP A 476 13.81 29.90 4.06
CA ASP A 476 14.27 31.20 4.58
C ASP A 476 15.21 31.00 5.77
N VAL A 477 14.88 30.12 6.72
CA VAL A 477 15.79 29.76 7.83
C VAL A 477 17.10 29.15 7.31
N LEU A 478 17.05 28.29 6.28
CA LEU A 478 18.25 27.73 5.67
C LEU A 478 19.14 28.80 5.02
N ARG A 479 18.53 29.80 4.39
CA ARG A 479 19.27 30.95 3.80
C ARG A 479 19.90 31.83 4.86
N ASP A 480 19.19 32.07 5.98
CA ASP A 480 19.71 32.86 7.10
C ASP A 480 20.96 32.24 7.72
N VAL A 481 21.09 30.92 7.69
CA VAL A 481 22.32 30.21 8.11
C VAL A 481 23.33 30.00 6.95
N GLY A 482 23.16 30.70 5.83
CA GLY A 482 24.12 30.73 4.73
C GLY A 482 24.04 29.58 3.72
N ILE A 483 23.00 28.74 3.79
CA ILE A 483 22.74 27.67 2.83
C ILE A 483 22.05 28.26 1.59
N ASN A 484 22.55 27.94 0.39
CA ASN A 484 21.86 28.28 -0.86
C ASN A 484 20.70 27.31 -1.08
N ALA A 485 19.53 27.65 -0.54
CA ALA A 485 18.34 26.80 -0.56
C ALA A 485 17.27 27.33 -1.54
N SER A 486 16.67 26.42 -2.30
CA SER A 486 15.56 26.71 -3.22
C SER A 486 14.57 25.54 -3.29
N ALA A 487 13.34 25.81 -3.74
CA ALA A 487 12.36 24.78 -4.03
C ALA A 487 11.78 24.95 -5.43
N ARG A 488 11.52 23.83 -6.10
CA ARG A 488 10.93 23.80 -7.44
C ARG A 488 9.83 22.76 -7.54
N SER A 489 8.65 23.19 -7.99
CA SER A 489 7.59 22.28 -8.42
C SER A 489 7.90 21.74 -9.81
N LEU A 490 7.76 20.45 -9.98
CA LEU A 490 7.93 19.75 -11.26
C LEU A 490 6.60 19.14 -11.68
N GLU A 491 6.39 19.05 -12.98
CA GLU A 491 5.30 18.25 -13.54
C GLU A 491 5.50 16.77 -13.16
N ALA A 492 4.40 16.05 -12.99
CA ALA A 492 4.41 14.70 -12.38
C ALA A 492 5.36 13.70 -13.06
N SER A 493 5.42 13.69 -14.39
CA SER A 493 6.30 12.78 -15.13
C SER A 493 7.78 13.14 -14.96
N ASN A 494 8.11 14.43 -14.99
CA ASN A 494 9.47 14.91 -14.77
C ASN A 494 9.92 14.69 -13.30
N TRP A 495 9.01 14.93 -12.36
CA TRP A 495 9.28 14.65 -10.94
C TRP A 495 9.57 13.16 -10.74
N LEU A 496 8.72 12.28 -11.26
CA LEU A 496 8.92 10.83 -11.18
C LEU A 496 10.24 10.40 -11.84
N TYR A 497 10.54 10.94 -13.03
CA TYR A 497 11.82 10.68 -13.73
C TYR A 497 13.02 11.05 -12.87
N ARG A 498 13.03 12.25 -12.25
CA ARG A 498 14.13 12.67 -11.36
C ARG A 498 14.25 11.78 -10.11
N MET A 499 13.11 11.32 -9.55
CA MET A 499 13.12 10.38 -8.42
C MET A 499 13.71 9.03 -8.82
N GLN A 500 13.29 8.49 -9.94
CA GLN A 500 13.77 7.19 -10.46
C GLN A 500 15.25 7.22 -10.82
N ASN A 501 15.73 8.32 -11.41
CA ASN A 501 17.13 8.50 -11.80
C ASN A 501 17.99 9.12 -10.70
N ARG A 502 17.46 9.35 -9.49
CA ARG A 502 18.21 9.87 -8.33
C ARG A 502 18.84 11.26 -8.56
N THR A 503 18.28 12.06 -9.47
CA THR A 503 18.80 13.38 -9.88
C THR A 503 18.16 14.52 -9.09
N PHE A 504 18.29 14.48 -7.77
CA PHE A 504 17.78 15.51 -6.84
C PHE A 504 18.74 15.66 -5.64
N SER A 505 18.69 16.80 -4.93
CA SER A 505 19.35 16.95 -3.63
C SER A 505 18.41 16.63 -2.47
N ALA A 506 17.23 17.18 -2.48
CA ALA A 506 16.17 16.88 -1.52
C ALA A 506 14.81 16.74 -2.24
N ALA A 507 13.96 15.85 -1.79
CA ALA A 507 12.62 15.67 -2.35
C ALA A 507 11.58 15.52 -1.24
N MET A 508 10.37 16.05 -1.46
CA MET A 508 9.24 15.71 -0.60
C MET A 508 8.43 14.57 -1.21
N ARG A 509 8.07 13.63 -0.36
CA ARG A 509 7.28 12.47 -0.72
C ARG A 509 6.26 12.15 0.36
N SER A 510 5.07 11.76 -0.08
CA SER A 510 4.10 11.04 0.74
C SER A 510 4.44 9.55 0.74
N THR A 511 4.52 8.96 1.92
CA THR A 511 4.68 7.52 2.11
C THR A 511 3.40 6.98 2.73
N ALA A 512 2.76 6.04 2.04
CA ALA A 512 1.55 5.43 2.56
C ALA A 512 1.81 4.81 3.94
N PRO A 513 0.91 5.03 4.89
CA PRO A 513 1.03 4.44 6.22
C PRO A 513 0.98 2.91 6.12
N THR A 514 1.64 2.26 7.05
CA THR A 514 1.59 0.81 7.20
C THR A 514 1.24 0.47 8.65
N ASN A 515 0.35 -0.49 8.82
CA ASN A 515 -0.05 -0.97 10.14
C ASN A 515 0.92 -2.02 10.69
N LEU A 516 1.65 -2.67 9.79
CA LEU A 516 2.54 -3.78 10.12
C LEU A 516 3.87 -3.64 9.37
N PRO A 517 4.99 -4.03 9.97
CA PRO A 517 6.26 -4.12 9.27
C PRO A 517 6.19 -5.21 8.20
N GLY A 518 6.67 -4.90 7.00
CA GLY A 518 6.66 -5.82 5.87
C GLY A 518 7.71 -5.43 4.81
N LEU A 519 7.63 -6.05 3.64
CA LEU A 519 8.56 -5.80 2.53
C LEU A 519 8.61 -4.34 2.11
N GLN A 520 7.54 -3.57 2.28
CA GLN A 520 7.54 -2.14 1.99
C GLN A 520 8.60 -1.37 2.80
N LEU A 521 8.87 -1.73 4.05
CA LEU A 521 9.92 -1.10 4.85
C LEU A 521 11.32 -1.44 4.30
N ARG A 522 11.53 -2.68 3.86
CA ARG A 522 12.77 -3.07 3.18
C ARG A 522 12.95 -2.31 1.86
N ASN A 523 11.86 -2.12 1.12
CA ASN A 523 11.88 -1.34 -0.13
C ASN A 523 12.13 0.16 0.11
N LEU A 524 11.67 0.71 1.24
CA LEU A 524 11.83 2.12 1.60
C LEU A 524 13.20 2.42 2.21
N PHE A 525 13.75 1.53 3.02
CA PHE A 525 14.90 1.80 3.89
C PHE A 525 16.03 0.79 3.76
N GLY A 526 15.80 -0.39 3.18
CA GLY A 526 16.80 -1.44 3.11
C GLY A 526 17.92 -1.13 2.11
N SER A 527 19.17 -1.48 2.48
CA SER A 527 20.37 -1.25 1.66
C SER A 527 20.27 -1.86 0.27
N ALA A 528 19.69 -3.07 0.14
CA ALA A 528 19.52 -3.75 -1.15
C ALA A 528 18.61 -2.99 -2.13
N SER A 529 17.72 -2.12 -1.63
CA SER A 529 16.82 -1.31 -2.47
C SER A 529 17.40 0.07 -2.83
N ALA A 530 18.54 0.44 -2.27
CA ALA A 530 19.12 1.77 -2.46
C ALA A 530 19.36 2.08 -3.95
N ASP A 531 19.94 1.14 -4.70
CA ASP A 531 20.29 1.32 -6.11
C ASP A 531 19.41 0.51 -7.07
N GLN A 532 18.36 -0.13 -6.55
CA GLN A 532 17.42 -0.88 -7.38
C GLN A 532 16.67 0.09 -8.31
N ALA A 533 16.63 -0.25 -9.59
CA ALA A 533 15.84 0.50 -10.58
C ALA A 533 14.36 0.54 -10.16
N PHE A 534 13.75 1.73 -10.18
CA PHE A 534 12.38 1.98 -9.69
C PHE A 534 12.14 1.68 -8.20
N GLY A 535 13.20 1.39 -7.43
CA GLY A 535 13.14 1.15 -5.99
C GLY A 535 12.60 2.35 -5.21
N LEU A 536 12.03 2.09 -4.04
CA LEU A 536 11.40 3.11 -3.20
C LEU A 536 12.38 3.76 -2.22
N ASN A 537 13.60 3.26 -2.06
CA ASN A 537 14.64 3.87 -1.24
C ASN A 537 15.27 5.08 -1.97
N TRP A 538 14.51 6.16 -2.06
CA TRP A 538 14.93 7.36 -2.78
C TRP A 538 16.09 8.07 -2.12
N GLY A 539 16.13 8.05 -0.79
CA GLY A 539 17.23 8.62 -0.02
C GLY A 539 18.57 7.93 -0.24
N GLY A 540 18.58 6.69 -0.74
CA GLY A 540 19.81 5.91 -0.89
C GLY A 540 20.39 5.47 0.46
N ILE A 541 19.50 5.10 1.38
CA ILE A 541 19.91 4.53 2.67
C ILE A 541 20.62 3.21 2.39
N SER A 542 21.87 3.13 2.80
CA SER A 542 22.72 1.95 2.65
C SER A 542 23.58 1.84 3.90
N ASP A 543 22.94 1.37 4.97
CA ASP A 543 23.62 1.10 6.24
C ASP A 543 23.79 -0.43 6.35
N PRO A 544 25.00 -0.93 6.67
CA PRO A 544 25.23 -2.36 6.82
C PRO A 544 24.58 -2.98 8.05
N ALA A 545 24.04 -2.17 8.96
CA ALA A 545 23.39 -2.59 10.20
C ALA A 545 21.94 -3.04 10.02
#